data_f3c3187f35b2e8b2eadc06e73707f083
#
_entry.id   f3c3187f35b2e8b2eadc06e73707f083
#
_cell.length_a   1.000
_cell.length_b   1.000
_cell.length_c   1.000
_cell.angle_alpha   90.00
_cell.angle_beta   90.00
_cell.angle_gamma   90.00
#
_symmetry.space_group_name_H-M   'P 1'
#
loop_
_entity.id
_entity.type
_entity.pdbx_description
1 polymer ?
#
loop_
_entity_poly.entity_id
_entity_poly.type
_entity_poly.pdbx_seq_one_letter_code
_entity_poly.pdbx_strand_id
1 'polypeptide(L)'
;MAELLAALTGVNLAAALAILTVLAVRPVARRMFGAQVAYSLWAIPPAAGFATLLPARVVEGASALGEPGLAASLLALWLAGAILMVLWLAILQMRFLRLARAGRTGPAVIGVIAPRLVMPPDDGAYSDEERALVRAHEREHIARGDPWANALLAAMQCLCWFNPLVHLAAGFVRLDQELACDAAVVRRRGVTKAAYARALLKVQMSGVSLPLGARWLTRGAHPLELRIASLARPPRLDTMAGPILVTAALT
;
A
#
# COMPACT_ATOMS: atom_id res chain seq x y z
N MET A 1 -12.97 7.80 -28.34
CA MET A 1 -13.66 7.65 -27.04
C MET A 1 -13.88 6.19 -26.68
N ALA A 2 -14.41 5.38 -27.59
CA ALA A 2 -14.60 3.93 -27.36
C ALA A 2 -13.29 3.19 -27.03
N GLU A 3 -12.20 3.50 -27.71
CA GLU A 3 -10.88 2.91 -27.42
C GLU A 3 -10.38 3.23 -26.01
N LEU A 4 -10.55 4.49 -25.55
CA LEU A 4 -10.18 4.88 -24.21
C LEU A 4 -11.00 4.13 -23.16
N LEU A 5 -12.31 4.00 -23.39
CA LEU A 5 -13.19 3.24 -22.50
C LEU A 5 -12.81 1.75 -22.47
N ALA A 6 -12.47 1.16 -23.62
CA ALA A 6 -11.97 -0.20 -23.71
C ALA A 6 -10.64 -0.38 -22.95
N ALA A 7 -9.70 0.55 -23.10
CA ALA A 7 -8.44 0.55 -22.35
C ALA A 7 -8.67 0.63 -20.84
N LEU A 8 -9.53 1.54 -20.38
CA LEU A 8 -9.89 1.66 -18.97
C LEU A 8 -10.54 0.38 -18.42
N THR A 9 -11.40 -0.24 -19.20
CA THR A 9 -12.03 -1.52 -18.83
C THR A 9 -10.99 -2.63 -18.74
N GLY A 10 -10.07 -2.70 -19.70
CA GLY A 10 -8.97 -3.66 -19.71
C GLY A 10 -8.07 -3.52 -18.48
N VAL A 11 -7.63 -2.29 -18.17
CA VAL A 11 -6.84 -1.99 -16.95
C VAL A 11 -7.57 -2.44 -15.69
N ASN A 12 -8.87 -2.11 -15.56
CA ASN A 12 -9.66 -2.49 -14.39
C ASN A 12 -9.80 -3.99 -14.23
N LEU A 13 -10.09 -4.71 -15.32
CA LEU A 13 -10.26 -6.16 -15.29
C LEU A 13 -8.94 -6.87 -14.95
N ALA A 14 -7.83 -6.49 -15.61
CA ALA A 14 -6.53 -7.04 -15.34
C ALA A 14 -6.07 -6.78 -13.89
N ALA A 15 -6.24 -5.55 -13.41
CA ALA A 15 -5.94 -5.20 -12.02
C ALA A 15 -6.81 -6.00 -11.04
N ALA A 16 -8.11 -6.17 -11.30
CA ALA A 16 -9.03 -6.93 -10.46
C ALA A 16 -8.62 -8.40 -10.36
N LEU A 17 -8.32 -9.05 -11.48
CA LEU A 17 -7.87 -10.45 -11.52
C LEU A 17 -6.53 -10.62 -10.79
N ALA A 18 -5.58 -9.71 -11.03
CA ALA A 18 -4.30 -9.71 -10.34
C ALA A 18 -4.45 -9.51 -8.82
N ILE A 19 -5.34 -8.61 -8.37
CA ILE A 19 -5.64 -8.41 -6.95
C ILE A 19 -6.19 -9.70 -6.34
N LEU A 20 -7.16 -10.35 -6.97
CA LEU A 20 -7.72 -11.62 -6.48
C LEU A 20 -6.63 -12.70 -6.36
N THR A 21 -5.77 -12.80 -7.36
CA THR A 21 -4.62 -13.74 -7.34
C THR A 21 -3.68 -13.42 -6.17
N VAL A 22 -3.30 -12.16 -5.99
CA VAL A 22 -2.43 -11.75 -4.87
C VAL A 22 -3.11 -12.03 -3.53
N LEU A 23 -4.41 -11.72 -3.38
CA LEU A 23 -5.15 -12.00 -2.14
C LEU A 23 -5.16 -13.49 -1.79
N ALA A 24 -5.27 -14.37 -2.79
CA ALA A 24 -5.22 -15.82 -2.60
C ALA A 24 -3.82 -16.33 -2.23
N VAL A 25 -2.76 -15.82 -2.89
CA VAL A 25 -1.39 -16.32 -2.74
C VAL A 25 -0.66 -15.70 -1.55
N ARG A 26 -0.91 -14.42 -1.22
CA ARG A 26 -0.15 -13.66 -0.20
C ARG A 26 -0.08 -14.33 1.20
N PRO A 27 -1.16 -15.00 1.72
CA PRO A 27 -1.06 -15.64 3.05
C PRO A 27 -0.05 -16.79 3.06
N VAL A 28 -0.01 -17.56 1.97
CA VAL A 28 0.94 -18.66 1.79
C VAL A 28 2.36 -18.09 1.62
N ALA A 29 2.53 -17.11 0.74
CA ALA A 29 3.81 -16.44 0.52
C ALA A 29 4.39 -15.86 1.82
N ARG A 30 3.54 -15.20 2.64
CA ARG A 30 3.97 -14.65 3.94
C ARG A 30 4.42 -15.75 4.91
N ARG A 31 3.72 -16.90 4.96
CA ARG A 31 4.06 -18.01 5.85
C ARG A 31 5.36 -18.72 5.41
N MET A 32 5.56 -18.87 4.12
CA MET A 32 6.69 -19.59 3.56
C MET A 32 7.95 -18.71 3.48
N PHE A 33 7.83 -17.51 2.91
CA PHE A 33 8.95 -16.66 2.52
C PHE A 33 9.05 -15.36 3.33
N GLY A 34 8.06 -15.07 4.17
CA GLY A 34 8.05 -13.89 5.03
C GLY A 34 7.30 -12.69 4.45
N ALA A 35 7.22 -11.64 5.28
CA ALA A 35 6.40 -10.46 5.00
C ALA A 35 6.91 -9.65 3.79
N GLN A 36 8.23 -9.62 3.56
CA GLN A 36 8.82 -8.88 2.44
C GLN A 36 8.35 -9.43 1.09
N VAL A 37 8.35 -10.77 0.93
CA VAL A 37 7.88 -11.41 -0.31
C VAL A 37 6.39 -11.18 -0.51
N ALA A 38 5.58 -11.31 0.56
CA ALA A 38 4.14 -11.03 0.48
C ALA A 38 3.86 -9.57 0.05
N TYR A 39 4.64 -8.62 0.55
CA TYR A 39 4.54 -7.23 0.14
C TYR A 39 4.94 -7.01 -1.33
N SER A 40 6.00 -7.67 -1.80
CA SER A 40 6.46 -7.54 -3.20
C SER A 40 5.42 -8.03 -4.22
N LEU A 41 4.54 -8.97 -3.86
CA LEU A 41 3.45 -9.42 -4.74
C LEU A 41 2.50 -8.29 -5.14
N TRP A 42 2.41 -7.23 -4.35
CA TRP A 42 1.56 -6.08 -4.66
C TRP A 42 2.05 -5.22 -5.83
N ALA A 43 3.23 -5.51 -6.40
CA ALA A 43 3.66 -4.95 -7.69
C ALA A 43 2.89 -5.56 -8.89
N ILE A 44 2.31 -6.77 -8.73
CA ILE A 44 1.62 -7.49 -9.82
C ILE A 44 0.37 -6.74 -10.32
N PRO A 45 -0.57 -6.25 -9.49
CA PRO A 45 -1.76 -5.58 -9.97
C PRO A 45 -1.49 -4.33 -10.82
N PRO A 46 -0.64 -3.36 -10.42
CA PRO A 46 -0.33 -2.25 -11.30
C PRO A 46 0.42 -2.69 -12.57
N ALA A 47 1.34 -3.64 -12.48
CA ALA A 47 2.04 -4.18 -13.65
C ALA A 47 1.07 -4.83 -14.65
N ALA A 48 0.11 -5.64 -14.18
CA ALA A 48 -0.93 -6.23 -15.01
C ALA A 48 -1.82 -5.17 -15.68
N GLY A 49 -2.21 -4.12 -14.93
CA GLY A 49 -2.95 -3.00 -15.49
C GLY A 49 -2.16 -2.26 -16.58
N PHE A 50 -0.89 -1.94 -16.33
CA PHE A 50 -0.04 -1.29 -17.32
C PHE A 50 0.23 -2.17 -18.54
N ALA A 51 0.35 -3.48 -18.38
CA ALA A 51 0.56 -4.42 -19.49
C ALA A 51 -0.57 -4.36 -20.52
N THR A 52 -1.81 -4.07 -20.11
CA THR A 52 -2.95 -3.93 -21.04
C THR A 52 -2.88 -2.66 -21.89
N LEU A 53 -2.04 -1.69 -21.54
CA LEU A 53 -1.84 -0.45 -22.29
C LEU A 53 -0.73 -0.58 -23.34
N LEU A 54 0.06 -1.68 -23.30
CA LEU A 54 1.06 -1.95 -24.32
C LEU A 54 0.37 -2.30 -25.63
N PRO A 55 0.91 -1.91 -26.79
CA PRO A 55 0.32 -2.20 -28.09
C PRO A 55 0.37 -3.73 -28.31
N ALA A 56 -0.66 -4.42 -27.85
CA ALA A 56 -0.93 -5.79 -28.27
C ALA A 56 -1.60 -5.73 -29.65
N ARG A 57 -1.40 -6.77 -30.48
CA ARG A 57 -2.13 -6.91 -31.76
C ARG A 57 -3.61 -6.68 -31.49
N VAL A 58 -4.16 -5.63 -32.13
CA VAL A 58 -5.59 -5.29 -32.02
C VAL A 58 -6.38 -6.53 -32.41
N VAL A 59 -7.04 -7.15 -31.47
CA VAL A 59 -8.09 -8.11 -31.78
C VAL A 59 -9.24 -7.25 -32.27
N GLU A 60 -9.50 -7.31 -33.57
CA GLU A 60 -10.65 -6.68 -34.22
C GLU A 60 -11.93 -7.21 -33.55
N GLY A 61 -12.52 -6.42 -32.67
CA GLY A 61 -13.70 -6.83 -31.90
C GLY A 61 -14.24 -5.73 -30.96
N ALA A 62 -13.56 -4.60 -30.84
CA ALA A 62 -13.94 -3.52 -29.91
C ALA A 62 -15.11 -2.63 -30.39
N SER A 63 -15.82 -3.03 -31.45
CA SER A 63 -16.94 -2.26 -32.00
C SER A 63 -18.26 -2.35 -31.23
N ALA A 64 -18.28 -2.99 -30.07
CA ALA A 64 -19.52 -3.29 -29.34
C ALA A 64 -20.07 -2.15 -28.46
N LEU A 65 -19.40 -1.00 -28.39
CA LEU A 65 -19.93 0.19 -27.68
C LEU A 65 -20.54 1.18 -28.70
N GLY A 66 -21.64 0.76 -29.28
CA GLY A 66 -22.20 1.23 -30.56
C GLY A 66 -22.72 2.66 -30.62
N GLU A 67 -22.91 3.41 -29.54
CA GLU A 67 -23.46 4.77 -29.57
C GLU A 67 -22.42 5.80 -29.11
N PRO A 68 -21.98 6.73 -29.96
CA PRO A 68 -20.99 7.76 -29.58
C PRO A 68 -21.40 8.57 -28.34
N GLY A 69 -22.72 8.82 -28.17
CA GLY A 69 -23.27 9.53 -27.02
C GLY A 69 -23.13 8.76 -25.70
N LEU A 70 -23.35 7.45 -25.72
CA LEU A 70 -23.20 6.61 -24.54
C LEU A 70 -21.73 6.53 -24.06
N ALA A 71 -20.80 6.33 -24.99
CA ALA A 71 -19.38 6.29 -24.68
C ALA A 71 -18.88 7.61 -24.08
N ALA A 72 -19.37 8.74 -24.57
CA ALA A 72 -19.06 10.06 -24.02
C ALA A 72 -19.60 10.23 -22.60
N SER A 73 -20.84 9.80 -22.34
CA SER A 73 -21.48 9.89 -21.03
C SER A 73 -20.77 9.02 -20.00
N LEU A 74 -20.39 7.79 -20.37
CA LEU A 74 -19.64 6.88 -19.49
C LEU A 74 -18.25 7.43 -19.16
N LEU A 75 -17.56 8.00 -20.14
CA LEU A 75 -16.26 8.63 -19.92
C LEU A 75 -16.38 9.87 -19.02
N ALA A 76 -17.41 10.71 -19.22
CA ALA A 76 -17.67 11.86 -18.37
C ALA A 76 -17.96 11.43 -16.92
N LEU A 77 -18.77 10.40 -16.72
CA LEU A 77 -19.04 9.83 -15.40
C LEU A 77 -17.76 9.29 -14.74
N TRP A 78 -16.95 8.55 -15.51
CA TRP A 78 -15.67 8.04 -15.01
C TRP A 78 -14.74 9.19 -14.59
N LEU A 79 -14.61 10.22 -15.41
CA LEU A 79 -13.77 11.39 -15.13
C LEU A 79 -14.26 12.15 -13.89
N ALA A 80 -15.57 12.35 -13.77
CA ALA A 80 -16.16 12.99 -12.60
C ALA A 80 -15.84 12.22 -11.30
N GLY A 81 -16.00 10.90 -11.32
CA GLY A 81 -15.66 10.07 -10.17
C GLY A 81 -14.16 10.06 -9.84
N ALA A 82 -13.29 10.04 -10.86
CA ALA A 82 -11.84 10.15 -10.66
C ALA A 82 -11.45 11.50 -10.02
N ILE A 83 -12.03 12.62 -10.51
CA ILE A 83 -11.82 13.95 -9.93
C ILE A 83 -12.29 13.99 -8.47
N LEU A 84 -13.47 13.48 -8.18
CA LEU A 84 -13.98 13.41 -6.80
C LEU A 84 -13.06 12.60 -5.89
N MET A 85 -12.52 11.47 -6.36
CA MET A 85 -11.58 10.66 -5.60
C MET A 85 -10.26 11.40 -5.36
N VAL A 86 -9.71 12.09 -6.36
CA VAL A 86 -8.51 12.93 -6.22
C VAL A 86 -8.75 14.01 -5.17
N LEU A 87 -9.87 14.74 -5.25
CA LEU A 87 -10.22 15.79 -4.28
C LEU A 87 -10.36 15.22 -2.86
N TRP A 88 -11.02 14.08 -2.73
CA TRP A 88 -11.16 13.38 -1.45
C TRP A 88 -9.80 13.02 -0.83
N LEU A 89 -8.93 12.36 -1.61
CA LEU A 89 -7.59 11.99 -1.14
C LEU A 89 -6.72 13.23 -0.84
N ALA A 90 -6.84 14.30 -1.65
CA ALA A 90 -6.14 15.56 -1.42
C ALA A 90 -6.59 16.24 -0.12
N ILE A 91 -7.90 16.25 0.16
CA ILE A 91 -8.44 16.79 1.43
C ILE A 91 -7.89 16.00 2.62
N LEU A 92 -7.90 14.66 2.55
CA LEU A 92 -7.36 13.81 3.61
C LEU A 92 -5.85 14.07 3.82
N GLN A 93 -5.09 14.18 2.72
CA GLN A 93 -3.67 14.48 2.78
C GLN A 93 -3.39 15.86 3.36
N MET A 94 -4.15 16.89 2.96
CA MET A 94 -4.00 18.23 3.53
C MET A 94 -4.33 18.28 5.02
N ARG A 95 -5.38 17.58 5.46
CA ARG A 95 -5.70 17.45 6.89
C ARG A 95 -4.55 16.81 7.66
N PHE A 96 -4.00 15.72 7.14
CA PHE A 96 -2.86 15.06 7.74
C PHE A 96 -1.64 15.98 7.82
N LEU A 97 -1.29 16.68 6.74
CA LEU A 97 -0.16 17.63 6.71
C LEU A 97 -0.34 18.78 7.71
N ARG A 98 -1.57 19.29 7.89
CA ARG A 98 -1.86 20.32 8.90
C ARG A 98 -1.62 19.78 10.32
N LEU A 99 -2.10 18.58 10.64
CA LEU A 99 -1.88 17.94 11.93
C LEU A 99 -0.38 17.65 12.17
N ALA A 100 0.34 17.20 11.14
CA ALA A 100 1.77 16.94 11.21
C ALA A 100 2.58 18.21 11.47
N ARG A 101 2.25 19.32 10.80
CA ARG A 101 2.88 20.63 11.05
C ARG A 101 2.60 21.17 12.44
N ALA A 102 1.45 20.84 12.99
CA ALA A 102 1.07 21.20 14.36
C ALA A 102 1.68 20.26 15.44
N GLY A 103 2.52 19.29 15.06
CA GLY A 103 3.10 18.30 15.99
C GLY A 103 2.06 17.36 16.63
N ARG A 104 0.86 17.26 16.04
CA ARG A 104 -0.26 16.48 16.57
C ARG A 104 -0.43 15.12 15.92
N THR A 105 0.55 14.68 15.14
CA THR A 105 0.61 13.33 14.57
C THR A 105 1.64 12.48 15.31
N GLY A 106 1.47 11.16 15.26
CA GLY A 106 2.53 10.23 15.60
C GLY A 106 3.72 10.33 14.61
N PRO A 107 4.72 9.48 14.78
CA PRO A 107 5.82 9.37 13.82
C PRO A 107 5.27 9.03 12.43
N ALA A 108 5.83 9.68 11.41
CA ALA A 108 5.37 9.48 10.03
C ALA A 108 6.41 9.94 9.01
N VAL A 109 6.33 9.38 7.79
CA VAL A 109 7.05 9.86 6.62
C VAL A 109 6.12 10.74 5.78
N ILE A 110 6.59 11.94 5.45
CA ILE A 110 5.86 12.91 4.63
C ILE A 110 6.65 13.21 3.35
N GLY A 111 5.93 13.27 2.23
CA GLY A 111 6.48 13.56 0.91
C GLY A 111 6.77 12.30 0.10
N VAL A 112 6.69 12.42 -1.22
CA VAL A 112 6.95 11.33 -2.17
C VAL A 112 8.32 11.50 -2.82
N ILE A 113 8.61 12.68 -3.39
CA ILE A 113 9.88 12.96 -4.09
C ILE A 113 11.03 13.17 -3.11
N ALA A 114 10.77 13.92 -2.04
CA ALA A 114 11.72 14.20 -0.97
C ALA A 114 11.11 13.78 0.38
N PRO A 115 11.08 12.47 0.68
CA PRO A 115 10.47 11.99 1.90
C PRO A 115 11.21 12.49 3.14
N ARG A 116 10.46 13.00 4.11
CA ARG A 116 10.98 13.52 5.37
C ARG A 116 10.32 12.81 6.53
N LEU A 117 11.14 12.45 7.49
CA LEU A 117 10.70 11.88 8.75
C LEU A 117 10.17 13.00 9.66
N VAL A 118 8.96 12.82 10.16
CA VAL A 118 8.37 13.65 11.22
C VAL A 118 8.28 12.81 12.47
N MET A 119 8.82 13.32 13.56
CA MET A 119 8.74 12.71 14.88
C MET A 119 7.89 13.58 15.80
N PRO A 120 7.13 12.99 16.73
CA PRO A 120 6.45 13.75 17.76
C PRO A 120 7.47 14.51 18.63
N PRO A 121 7.04 15.62 19.29
CA PRO A 121 7.87 16.37 20.23
C PRO A 121 8.51 15.43 21.28
N ASP A 122 9.62 15.85 21.85
CA ASP A 122 10.26 15.15 22.95
C ASP A 122 9.63 15.58 24.27
N ASP A 123 8.57 14.91 24.64
CA ASP A 123 7.79 15.15 25.86
C ASP A 123 8.07 14.10 26.96
N GLY A 124 9.12 13.28 26.78
CA GLY A 124 9.44 12.20 27.70
C GLY A 124 8.54 10.97 27.56
N ALA A 125 7.61 10.96 26.62
CA ALA A 125 6.72 9.81 26.38
C ALA A 125 7.48 8.57 25.90
N TYR A 126 8.62 8.73 25.22
CA TYR A 126 9.46 7.65 24.71
C TYR A 126 10.84 7.72 25.32
N SER A 127 11.41 6.56 25.66
CA SER A 127 12.85 6.48 25.96
C SER A 127 13.68 6.74 24.69
N ASP A 128 14.96 7.07 24.86
CA ASP A 128 15.87 7.27 23.72
C ASP A 128 15.97 6.04 22.82
N GLU A 129 15.94 4.84 23.41
CA GLU A 129 15.94 3.57 22.69
C GLU A 129 14.65 3.38 21.88
N GLU A 130 13.48 3.65 22.48
CA GLU A 130 12.20 3.58 21.81
C GLU A 130 12.13 4.58 20.66
N ARG A 131 12.60 5.83 20.87
CA ARG A 131 12.70 6.83 19.81
C ARG A 131 13.64 6.40 18.68
N ALA A 132 14.73 5.74 19.00
CA ALA A 132 15.65 5.19 18.00
C ALA A 132 15.00 4.07 17.17
N LEU A 133 14.19 3.20 17.79
CA LEU A 133 13.45 2.14 17.11
C LEU A 133 12.37 2.71 16.19
N VAL A 134 11.61 3.69 16.67
CA VAL A 134 10.59 4.38 15.87
C VAL A 134 11.23 5.09 14.68
N ARG A 135 12.33 5.82 14.89
CA ARG A 135 13.08 6.43 13.78
C ARG A 135 13.60 5.41 12.79
N ALA A 136 14.02 4.24 13.26
CA ALA A 136 14.48 3.17 12.38
C ALA A 136 13.35 2.62 11.52
N HIS A 137 12.14 2.48 12.09
CA HIS A 137 10.94 2.04 11.39
C HIS A 137 10.58 3.03 10.26
N GLU A 138 10.47 4.31 10.58
CA GLU A 138 10.13 5.33 9.58
C GLU A 138 11.20 5.47 8.47
N ARG A 139 12.49 5.34 8.84
CA ARG A 139 13.58 5.33 7.85
C ARG A 139 13.54 4.10 6.95
N GLU A 140 13.06 2.97 7.46
CA GLU A 140 12.89 1.76 6.65
C GLU A 140 11.83 1.97 5.57
N HIS A 141 10.72 2.67 5.86
CA HIS A 141 9.73 3.07 4.84
C HIS A 141 10.38 3.91 3.72
N ILE A 142 11.24 4.86 4.07
CA ILE A 142 11.96 5.68 3.09
C ILE A 142 12.90 4.81 2.26
N ALA A 143 13.71 3.97 2.91
CA ALA A 143 14.69 3.12 2.24
C ALA A 143 14.07 2.11 1.27
N ARG A 144 12.85 1.68 1.54
CA ARG A 144 12.08 0.74 0.71
C ARG A 144 11.31 1.41 -0.42
N GLY A 145 11.24 2.75 -0.44
CA GLY A 145 10.44 3.48 -1.42
C GLY A 145 8.93 3.41 -1.17
N ASP A 146 8.51 3.11 0.05
CA ASP A 146 7.09 3.01 0.43
C ASP A 146 6.28 4.28 0.10
N PRO A 147 6.81 5.52 0.19
CA PRO A 147 6.11 6.71 -0.27
C PRO A 147 5.71 6.67 -1.75
N TRP A 148 6.55 6.11 -2.62
CA TRP A 148 6.24 5.93 -4.03
C TRP A 148 5.20 4.84 -4.27
N ALA A 149 5.30 3.71 -3.54
CA ALA A 149 4.29 2.66 -3.60
C ALA A 149 2.92 3.18 -3.16
N ASN A 150 2.86 4.01 -2.11
CA ASN A 150 1.62 4.63 -1.66
C ASN A 150 1.07 5.67 -2.65
N ALA A 151 1.92 6.41 -3.35
CA ALA A 151 1.50 7.33 -4.41
C ALA A 151 0.91 6.56 -5.60
N LEU A 152 1.54 5.47 -6.02
CA LEU A 152 1.03 4.59 -7.07
C LEU A 152 -0.31 3.96 -6.66
N LEU A 153 -0.43 3.50 -5.42
CA LEU A 153 -1.67 2.96 -4.87
C LEU A 153 -2.79 4.01 -4.91
N ALA A 154 -2.51 5.26 -4.52
CA ALA A 154 -3.46 6.35 -4.60
C ALA A 154 -3.87 6.66 -6.06
N ALA A 155 -2.94 6.64 -7.00
CA ALA A 155 -3.22 6.79 -8.43
C ALA A 155 -4.14 5.67 -8.93
N MET A 156 -3.88 4.42 -8.54
CA MET A 156 -4.76 3.29 -8.88
C MET A 156 -6.15 3.42 -8.27
N GLN A 157 -6.27 3.93 -7.03
CA GLN A 157 -7.56 4.20 -6.41
C GLN A 157 -8.34 5.30 -7.14
N CYS A 158 -7.66 6.32 -7.68
CA CYS A 158 -8.30 7.36 -8.50
C CYS A 158 -8.72 6.83 -9.87
N LEU A 159 -7.85 6.07 -10.53
CA LEU A 159 -8.11 5.52 -11.87
C LEU A 159 -9.24 4.47 -11.84
N CYS A 160 -9.25 3.64 -10.82
CA CYS A 160 -10.20 2.54 -10.64
C CYS A 160 -11.16 2.83 -9.46
N TRP A 161 -11.61 4.09 -9.32
CA TRP A 161 -12.37 4.57 -8.15
C TRP A 161 -13.63 3.76 -7.86
N PHE A 162 -14.28 3.23 -8.89
CA PHE A 162 -15.50 2.42 -8.79
C PHE A 162 -15.22 0.92 -8.49
N ASN A 163 -13.96 0.49 -8.53
CA ASN A 163 -13.60 -0.91 -8.33
C ASN A 163 -13.35 -1.20 -6.83
N PRO A 164 -14.25 -1.94 -6.15
CA PRO A 164 -14.11 -2.19 -4.72
C PRO A 164 -12.87 -3.02 -4.37
N LEU A 165 -12.37 -3.84 -5.30
CA LEU A 165 -11.17 -4.66 -5.07
C LEU A 165 -9.91 -3.80 -4.91
N VAL A 166 -9.80 -2.67 -5.61
CA VAL A 166 -8.66 -1.76 -5.46
C VAL A 166 -8.65 -1.13 -4.07
N HIS A 167 -9.82 -0.75 -3.54
CA HIS A 167 -9.93 -0.20 -2.19
C HIS A 167 -9.68 -1.24 -1.11
N LEU A 168 -10.14 -2.47 -1.33
CA LEU A 168 -9.83 -3.61 -0.46
C LEU A 168 -8.33 -3.90 -0.46
N ALA A 169 -7.71 -3.97 -1.65
CA ALA A 169 -6.28 -4.18 -1.82
C ALA A 169 -5.46 -3.12 -1.08
N ALA A 170 -5.87 -1.84 -1.13
CA ALA A 170 -5.18 -0.75 -0.45
C ALA A 170 -5.00 -0.99 1.06
N GLY A 171 -5.98 -1.60 1.71
CA GLY A 171 -5.88 -2.00 3.12
C GLY A 171 -4.82 -3.08 3.34
N PHE A 172 -4.82 -4.08 2.49
CA PHE A 172 -3.87 -5.19 2.60
C PHE A 172 -2.45 -4.81 2.19
N VAL A 173 -2.28 -3.96 1.18
CA VAL A 173 -0.97 -3.38 0.81
C VAL A 173 -0.33 -2.72 2.02
N ARG A 174 -1.05 -1.82 2.70
CA ARG A 174 -0.54 -1.12 3.87
C ARG A 174 -0.21 -2.07 5.02
N LEU A 175 -1.05 -3.07 5.27
CA LEU A 175 -0.76 -4.08 6.29
C LEU A 175 0.52 -4.84 5.96
N ASP A 176 0.68 -5.35 4.73
CA ASP A 176 1.87 -6.09 4.34
C ASP A 176 3.12 -5.20 4.32
N GLN A 177 2.96 -3.90 4.00
CA GLN A 177 4.00 -2.88 4.09
C GLN A 177 4.53 -2.73 5.53
N GLU A 178 3.61 -2.61 6.50
CA GLU A 178 3.96 -2.56 7.92
C GLU A 178 4.65 -3.83 8.40
N LEU A 179 4.09 -5.00 8.07
CA LEU A 179 4.67 -6.29 8.44
C LEU A 179 6.08 -6.49 7.89
N ALA A 180 6.31 -6.05 6.66
CA ALA A 180 7.62 -6.14 6.04
C ALA A 180 8.61 -5.13 6.64
N CYS A 181 8.15 -3.92 6.99
CA CYS A 181 8.94 -2.92 7.68
C CYS A 181 9.37 -3.41 9.08
N ASP A 182 8.42 -3.93 9.87
CA ASP A 182 8.70 -4.49 11.19
C ASP A 182 9.75 -5.60 11.14
N ALA A 183 9.59 -6.54 10.21
CA ALA A 183 10.53 -7.64 10.02
C ALA A 183 11.94 -7.15 9.64
N ALA A 184 12.03 -6.12 8.79
CA ALA A 184 13.30 -5.54 8.37
C ALA A 184 14.01 -4.82 9.51
N VAL A 185 13.28 -4.03 10.31
CA VAL A 185 13.86 -3.30 11.46
C VAL A 185 14.39 -4.26 12.52
N VAL A 186 13.59 -5.27 12.91
CA VAL A 186 14.02 -6.26 13.91
C VAL A 186 15.27 -7.00 13.45
N ARG A 187 15.31 -7.43 12.19
CA ARG A 187 16.48 -8.14 11.61
C ARG A 187 17.72 -7.24 11.56
N ARG A 188 17.60 -6.00 11.08
CA ARG A 188 18.75 -5.09 10.89
C ARG A 188 19.29 -4.54 12.19
N ARG A 189 18.44 -4.33 13.20
CA ARG A 189 18.84 -3.77 14.48
C ARG A 189 19.24 -4.83 15.51
N GLY A 190 18.94 -6.09 15.27
CA GLY A 190 19.22 -7.17 16.21
C GLY A 190 18.50 -7.02 17.55
N VAL A 191 17.42 -6.23 17.61
CA VAL A 191 16.66 -6.00 18.83
C VAL A 191 15.73 -7.18 19.13
N THR A 192 15.44 -7.37 20.41
CA THR A 192 14.47 -8.40 20.79
C THR A 192 13.07 -8.03 20.29
N LYS A 193 12.34 -9.04 19.81
CA LYS A 193 10.96 -8.87 19.35
C LYS A 193 10.06 -8.24 20.41
N ALA A 194 10.31 -8.55 21.69
CA ALA A 194 9.56 -7.99 22.81
C ALA A 194 9.83 -6.50 23.01
N ALA A 195 11.08 -6.04 22.91
CA ALA A 195 11.40 -4.62 23.00
C ALA A 195 10.76 -3.84 21.85
N TYR A 196 10.84 -4.37 20.63
CA TYR A 196 10.22 -3.75 19.46
C TYR A 196 8.69 -3.71 19.56
N ALA A 197 8.05 -4.81 20.02
CA ALA A 197 6.59 -4.85 20.21
C ALA A 197 6.11 -3.82 21.25
N ARG A 198 6.87 -3.60 22.33
CA ARG A 198 6.56 -2.54 23.31
C ARG A 198 6.61 -1.15 22.70
N ALA A 199 7.61 -0.85 21.88
CA ALA A 199 7.70 0.42 21.18
C ALA A 199 6.50 0.63 20.22
N LEU A 200 6.09 -0.40 19.47
CA LEU A 200 4.91 -0.36 18.62
C LEU A 200 3.61 -0.09 19.39
N LEU A 201 3.42 -0.79 20.52
CA LEU A 201 2.25 -0.56 21.38
C LEU A 201 2.18 0.89 21.85
N LYS A 202 3.29 1.46 22.25
CA LYS A 202 3.38 2.83 22.75
C LYS A 202 3.06 3.86 21.67
N VAL A 203 3.58 3.67 20.45
CA VAL A 203 3.25 4.50 19.28
C VAL A 203 1.75 4.46 18.99
N GLN A 204 1.12 3.28 19.07
CA GLN A 204 -0.30 3.14 18.79
C GLN A 204 -1.18 3.83 19.85
N MET A 205 -0.74 3.85 21.10
CA MET A 205 -1.47 4.50 22.20
C MET A 205 -1.36 6.03 22.16
N SER A 206 -0.26 6.58 21.60
CA SER A 206 0.01 8.02 21.52
C SER A 206 -0.42 8.66 20.19
N GLY A 207 -0.76 7.86 19.17
CA GLY A 207 -0.92 8.33 17.82
C GLY A 207 -2.34 8.64 17.38
N VAL A 208 -2.51 9.75 16.64
CA VAL A 208 -3.66 9.98 15.77
C VAL A 208 -3.46 9.09 14.54
N SER A 209 -4.42 8.19 14.26
CA SER A 209 -4.35 7.28 13.12
C SER A 209 -4.20 8.04 11.79
N LEU A 210 -3.31 7.55 10.93
CA LEU A 210 -3.10 8.08 9.59
C LEU A 210 -4.41 8.13 8.80
N PRO A 211 -4.73 9.24 8.10
CA PRO A 211 -5.99 9.42 7.38
C PRO A 211 -6.18 8.48 6.20
N LEU A 212 -5.09 7.96 5.63
CA LEU A 212 -5.10 6.89 4.63
C LEU A 212 -5.03 5.49 5.26
N GLY A 213 -5.12 5.40 6.58
CA GLY A 213 -5.17 4.15 7.32
C GLY A 213 -6.46 3.39 7.04
N ALA A 214 -6.33 2.13 6.68
CA ALA A 214 -7.42 1.23 6.35
C ALA A 214 -8.29 0.88 7.57
N ARG A 215 -9.13 1.80 7.99
CA ARG A 215 -10.14 1.51 9.02
C ARG A 215 -11.35 0.72 8.50
N TRP A 216 -11.46 0.53 7.18
CA TRP A 216 -12.74 0.15 6.55
C TRP A 216 -13.00 -1.34 6.38
N LEU A 217 -12.01 -2.24 6.49
CA LEU A 217 -12.23 -3.62 6.03
C LEU A 217 -11.64 -4.74 6.89
N THR A 218 -11.08 -4.45 8.04
CA THR A 218 -10.68 -5.54 8.95
C THR A 218 -11.82 -5.89 9.91
N ARG A 219 -12.82 -6.60 9.41
CA ARG A 219 -13.60 -7.49 10.25
C ARG A 219 -12.69 -8.63 10.71
N GLY A 220 -11.82 -8.36 11.68
CA GLY A 220 -10.80 -9.31 12.12
C GLY A 220 -9.90 -8.69 13.17
N ALA A 221 -8.78 -9.35 13.46
CA ALA A 221 -7.77 -8.89 14.40
C ALA A 221 -7.29 -7.46 14.07
N HIS A 222 -7.12 -6.66 15.10
CA HIS A 222 -6.61 -5.29 14.97
C HIS A 222 -5.25 -5.30 14.22
N PRO A 223 -4.94 -4.35 13.32
CA PRO A 223 -3.67 -4.34 12.59
C PRO A 223 -2.43 -4.52 13.47
N LEU A 224 -2.44 -3.94 14.67
CA LEU A 224 -1.38 -4.11 15.65
C LEU A 224 -1.25 -5.56 16.14
N GLU A 225 -2.36 -6.27 16.37
CA GLU A 225 -2.33 -7.68 16.76
C GLU A 225 -1.67 -8.53 15.66
N LEU A 226 -1.99 -8.24 14.39
CA LEU A 226 -1.38 -8.92 13.24
C LEU A 226 0.12 -8.63 13.15
N ARG A 227 0.56 -7.39 13.43
CA ARG A 227 1.97 -7.00 13.46
C ARG A 227 2.71 -7.77 14.57
N ILE A 228 2.20 -7.77 15.79
CA ILE A 228 2.79 -8.50 16.92
C ILE A 228 2.82 -10.01 16.65
N ALA A 229 1.72 -10.58 16.16
CA ALA A 229 1.64 -12.00 15.82
C ALA A 229 2.63 -12.39 14.71
N SER A 230 2.86 -11.51 13.74
CA SER A 230 3.83 -11.72 12.67
C SER A 230 5.27 -11.74 13.20
N LEU A 231 5.60 -10.86 14.15
CA LEU A 231 6.91 -10.84 14.79
C LEU A 231 7.18 -12.13 15.58
N ALA A 232 6.16 -12.71 16.19
CA ALA A 232 6.29 -13.96 16.93
C ALA A 232 6.59 -15.18 16.04
N ARG A 233 6.11 -15.19 14.79
CA ARG A 233 6.20 -16.32 13.86
C ARG A 233 7.25 -16.08 12.77
N PRO A 234 8.43 -16.74 12.82
CA PRO A 234 9.40 -16.64 11.74
C PRO A 234 8.86 -17.33 10.45
N PRO A 235 9.31 -16.92 9.26
CA PRO A 235 9.01 -17.62 8.03
C PRO A 235 9.56 -19.05 8.06
N ARG A 236 8.94 -19.97 7.31
CA ARG A 236 9.36 -21.37 7.25
C ARG A 236 10.61 -21.59 6.40
N LEU A 237 10.82 -20.75 5.39
CA LEU A 237 11.97 -20.80 4.49
C LEU A 237 12.80 -19.54 4.68
N ASP A 238 14.11 -19.71 4.74
CA ASP A 238 15.02 -18.57 4.92
C ASP A 238 15.03 -17.71 3.65
N THR A 239 14.82 -16.41 3.79
CA THR A 239 14.42 -15.51 2.73
C THR A 239 15.56 -14.95 1.88
N MET A 240 16.71 -15.62 1.80
CA MET A 240 17.77 -15.24 0.86
C MET A 240 17.34 -15.40 -0.62
N ALA A 241 16.24 -16.14 -0.90
CA ALA A 241 15.70 -16.35 -2.24
C ALA A 241 14.65 -15.33 -2.69
N GLY A 242 14.20 -14.43 -1.81
CA GLY A 242 13.11 -13.51 -2.09
C GLY A 242 13.31 -12.57 -3.30
N PRO A 243 14.49 -11.94 -3.50
CA PRO A 243 14.74 -11.09 -4.66
C PRO A 243 14.77 -11.85 -5.99
N ILE A 244 15.19 -13.11 -5.97
CA ILE A 244 15.34 -13.94 -7.17
C ILE A 244 13.98 -14.34 -7.75
N LEU A 245 12.99 -14.61 -6.89
CA LEU A 245 11.64 -15.01 -7.33
C LEU A 245 10.87 -13.86 -8.01
N VAL A 246 11.10 -12.62 -7.58
CA VAL A 246 10.44 -11.44 -8.18
C VAL A 246 11.03 -11.12 -9.55
N THR A 247 12.34 -11.30 -9.73
CA THR A 247 12.98 -11.13 -11.05
C THR A 247 12.61 -12.23 -12.04
N ALA A 248 12.46 -13.49 -11.59
CA ALA A 248 12.05 -14.60 -12.45
C ALA A 248 10.57 -14.53 -12.89
N ALA A 249 9.72 -13.81 -12.18
CA ALA A 249 8.31 -13.60 -12.57
C ALA A 249 8.13 -12.42 -13.54
N LEU A 250 9.19 -11.63 -13.78
CA LEU A 250 9.19 -10.47 -14.67
C LEU A 250 10.00 -10.70 -15.95
N THR A 251 10.64 -11.86 -16.10
CA THR A 251 11.31 -12.33 -17.32
C THR A 251 10.48 -13.41 -18.02
#